data_e61bb825d4a83e08a69eab67b7eae5d2
#
_entry.id   e61bb825d4a83e08a69eab67b7eae5d2
#
_cell.length_a   1.000
_cell.length_b   1.000
_cell.length_c   1.000
_cell.angle_alpha   90.00
_cell.angle_beta   90.00
_cell.angle_gamma   90.00
#
_symmetry.space_group_name_H-M   'P 1'
#
loop_
_entity.id
_entity.type
_entity.pdbx_description
1 polymer ?
#
loop_
_entity_poly.entity_id
_entity_poly.type
_entity_poly.pdbx_seq_one_letter_code
_entity_poly.pdbx_strand_id
1 'polypeptide(L)'
;MLKNTFVKASDTSLHLLSDNNYRSYDTLCSLSENNPDKTKAEFKNLYNGRQSSSQDNITELTKRAIDFCRAFEKHYTQQTNGLKQNSYQDHHAVSVYLSFEFPEKYCIFNRELYDAFKKLINFKPTGSEQIFTLECNIDLCQKISEYIKNDGELLEMYNSRLNDAGYKDDSLNLLTFVIMDFAKPKLDIPYREYDTKTKDDDEKMDDNNRMNISKNTILYGPPGT
;
A
#
# COMPACT_ATOMS: atom_id res chain seq x y z
N MET A 1 12.05 10.16 -17.30
CA MET A 1 11.35 8.96 -17.74
C MET A 1 10.51 8.34 -16.62
N LEU A 2 11.05 8.09 -15.44
CA LEU A 2 10.29 7.58 -14.26
C LEU A 2 9.08 8.43 -13.86
N LYS A 3 9.18 9.77 -13.89
CA LYS A 3 8.08 10.68 -13.53
C LYS A 3 6.83 10.47 -14.39
N ASN A 4 6.99 10.29 -15.72
CA ASN A 4 5.84 10.12 -16.64
C ASN A 4 5.21 8.72 -16.53
N THR A 5 5.98 7.70 -16.19
CA THR A 5 5.46 6.34 -15.99
C THR A 5 4.71 6.25 -14.66
N PHE A 6 5.23 6.87 -13.60
CA PHE A 6 4.55 6.97 -12.31
C PHE A 6 3.27 7.82 -12.39
N VAL A 7 3.28 8.95 -13.10
CA VAL A 7 2.09 9.79 -13.28
C VAL A 7 0.98 9.04 -14.00
N LYS A 8 1.27 8.27 -15.06
CA LYS A 8 0.26 7.48 -15.76
C LYS A 8 -0.30 6.33 -14.94
N ALA A 9 0.54 5.65 -14.14
CA ALA A 9 0.09 4.60 -13.25
C ALA A 9 -0.64 5.16 -12.01
N SER A 10 -0.36 6.41 -11.61
CA SER A 10 -0.88 7.02 -10.40
C SER A 10 -2.30 7.56 -10.50
N ASP A 11 -2.79 7.91 -11.70
CA ASP A 11 -4.14 8.48 -11.83
C ASP A 11 -5.25 7.52 -11.33
N THR A 12 -5.01 6.21 -11.40
CA THR A 12 -5.96 5.19 -10.95
C THR A 12 -5.64 4.62 -9.56
N SER A 13 -4.40 4.73 -9.09
CA SER A 13 -3.93 4.10 -7.84
C SER A 13 -3.42 5.11 -6.82
N LEU A 14 -3.48 6.40 -7.12
CA LEU A 14 -2.97 7.46 -6.27
C LEU A 14 -3.62 7.45 -4.88
N HIS A 15 -4.91 7.12 -4.81
CA HIS A 15 -5.66 7.02 -3.56
C HIS A 15 -5.08 5.99 -2.58
N LEU A 16 -4.28 5.03 -3.04
CA LEU A 16 -3.59 4.06 -2.18
C LEU A 16 -2.37 4.67 -1.49
N LEU A 17 -1.76 5.70 -2.07
CA LEU A 17 -0.54 6.32 -1.59
C LEU A 17 -0.70 7.79 -1.19
N SER A 18 -1.85 8.39 -1.47
CA SER A 18 -2.13 9.78 -1.15
C SER A 18 -3.63 9.99 -0.93
N ASP A 19 -3.97 10.55 0.22
CA ASP A 19 -5.27 11.11 0.55
C ASP A 19 -5.08 12.44 1.30
N ASN A 20 -6.14 13.02 1.86
CA ASN A 20 -6.06 14.31 2.56
C ASN A 20 -5.04 14.34 3.70
N ASN A 21 -4.73 13.19 4.29
CA ASN A 21 -3.91 13.06 5.50
C ASN A 21 -2.71 12.11 5.33
N TYR A 22 -2.62 11.39 4.21
CA TYR A 22 -1.56 10.43 3.92
C TYR A 22 -0.84 10.83 2.64
N ARG A 23 0.41 11.31 2.75
CA ARG A 23 1.18 11.96 1.69
C ARG A 23 2.39 11.14 1.22
N SER A 24 2.26 9.82 1.19
CA SER A 24 3.36 8.92 0.80
C SER A 24 3.84 9.20 -0.62
N TYR A 25 2.92 9.42 -1.56
CA TYR A 25 3.26 9.74 -2.95
C TYR A 25 4.03 11.06 -3.08
N ASP A 26 3.56 12.11 -2.42
CA ASP A 26 4.20 13.45 -2.50
C ASP A 26 5.61 13.41 -1.95
N THR A 27 5.81 12.75 -0.81
CA THR A 27 7.14 12.62 -0.20
C THR A 27 8.06 11.76 -1.06
N LEU A 28 7.55 10.69 -1.68
CA LEU A 28 8.31 9.87 -2.62
C LEU A 28 8.74 10.69 -3.84
N CYS A 29 7.84 11.47 -4.44
CA CYS A 29 8.17 12.35 -5.57
C CYS A 29 9.25 13.35 -5.21
N SER A 30 9.10 14.03 -4.06
CA SER A 30 10.07 15.00 -3.56
C SER A 30 11.45 14.37 -3.33
N LEU A 31 11.50 13.19 -2.73
CA LEU A 31 12.76 12.46 -2.51
C LEU A 31 13.39 11.98 -3.82
N SER A 32 12.57 11.54 -4.78
CA SER A 32 13.02 11.09 -6.08
C SER A 32 13.60 12.22 -6.94
N GLU A 33 13.05 13.43 -6.82
CA GLU A 33 13.56 14.62 -7.50
C GLU A 33 14.89 15.10 -6.91
N ASN A 34 15.02 15.07 -5.59
CA ASN A 34 16.21 15.56 -4.90
C ASN A 34 17.35 14.53 -4.83
N ASN A 35 17.04 13.24 -4.75
CA ASN A 35 18.00 12.15 -4.59
C ASN A 35 17.62 10.91 -5.42
N PRO A 36 17.58 10.98 -6.75
CA PRO A 36 17.06 9.90 -7.61
C PRO A 36 17.86 8.59 -7.46
N ASP A 37 19.19 8.66 -7.35
CA ASP A 37 20.02 7.46 -7.23
C ASP A 37 19.82 6.75 -5.90
N LYS A 38 19.68 7.49 -4.80
CA LYS A 38 19.40 6.91 -3.49
C LYS A 38 18.00 6.28 -3.47
N THR A 39 16.99 6.99 -3.97
CA THR A 39 15.62 6.46 -4.07
C THR A 39 15.60 5.16 -4.87
N LYS A 40 16.26 5.13 -6.02
CA LYS A 40 16.39 3.94 -6.87
C LYS A 40 17.10 2.78 -6.14
N ALA A 41 18.15 3.09 -5.37
CA ALA A 41 18.88 2.08 -4.61
C ALA A 41 18.02 1.46 -3.52
N GLU A 42 17.20 2.25 -2.82
CA GLU A 42 16.30 1.73 -1.78
C GLU A 42 15.19 0.84 -2.37
N PHE A 43 14.59 1.22 -3.50
CA PHE A 43 13.65 0.33 -4.21
C PHE A 43 14.31 -0.97 -4.68
N LYS A 44 15.54 -0.89 -5.19
CA LYS A 44 16.30 -2.09 -5.56
C LYS A 44 16.54 -3.01 -4.36
N ASN A 45 16.86 -2.43 -3.19
CA ASN A 45 17.02 -3.19 -1.96
C ASN A 45 15.69 -3.82 -1.51
N LEU A 46 14.58 -3.09 -1.62
CA LEU A 46 13.25 -3.59 -1.27
C LEU A 46 12.84 -4.78 -2.14
N TYR A 47 13.06 -4.68 -3.46
CA TYR A 47 12.59 -5.71 -4.41
C TYR A 47 13.48 -6.95 -4.44
N ASN A 48 14.81 -6.79 -4.44
CA ASN A 48 15.74 -7.89 -4.64
C ASN A 48 16.35 -8.46 -3.35
N GLY A 49 16.20 -7.74 -2.22
CA GLY A 49 16.86 -8.08 -0.98
C GLY A 49 18.38 -7.82 -1.04
N ARG A 50 18.99 -7.60 0.11
CA ARG A 50 20.44 -7.82 0.24
C ARG A 50 20.61 -9.26 0.67
N GLN A 51 21.49 -10.03 0.02
CA GLN A 51 21.95 -11.29 0.56
C GLN A 51 22.62 -11.02 1.91
N SER A 52 21.88 -11.10 2.99
CA SER A 52 22.42 -10.98 4.33
C SER A 52 22.33 -12.32 5.01
N SER A 53 23.45 -12.79 5.51
CA SER A 53 23.55 -13.87 6.47
C SER A 53 22.73 -13.47 7.71
N SER A 54 21.46 -13.88 7.77
CA SER A 54 20.59 -13.55 8.88
C SER A 54 20.92 -14.43 10.08
N GLN A 55 21.54 -13.84 11.08
CA GLN A 55 21.55 -14.37 12.46
C GLN A 55 20.34 -13.92 13.27
N ASP A 56 19.48 -13.09 12.70
CA ASP A 56 18.33 -12.51 13.39
C ASP A 56 17.06 -13.33 13.11
N ASN A 57 16.22 -13.53 14.12
CA ASN A 57 14.90 -14.19 14.05
C ASN A 57 13.86 -13.36 13.25
N ILE A 58 14.30 -12.41 12.46
CA ILE A 58 13.49 -11.51 11.64
C ILE A 58 13.49 -12.04 10.21
N THR A 59 12.31 -12.14 9.60
CA THR A 59 12.19 -12.58 8.21
C THR A 59 12.84 -11.57 7.26
N GLU A 60 13.26 -12.04 6.10
CA GLU A 60 13.87 -11.20 5.07
C GLU A 60 12.91 -10.10 4.58
N LEU A 61 11.60 -10.38 4.49
CA LEU A 61 10.59 -9.41 4.12
C LEU A 61 10.48 -8.30 5.17
N THR A 62 10.30 -8.65 6.44
CA THR A 62 10.23 -7.70 7.54
C THR A 62 11.47 -6.81 7.58
N LYS A 63 12.66 -7.39 7.43
CA LYS A 63 13.91 -6.64 7.43
C LYS A 63 13.97 -5.63 6.29
N ARG A 64 13.67 -6.05 5.06
CA ARG A 64 13.65 -5.15 3.90
C ARG A 64 12.65 -4.01 4.06
N ALA A 65 11.45 -4.29 4.58
CA ALA A 65 10.44 -3.28 4.84
C ALA A 65 10.91 -2.25 5.89
N ILE A 66 11.46 -2.72 7.01
CA ILE A 66 12.00 -1.85 8.06
C ILE A 66 13.16 -0.98 7.53
N ASP A 67 14.11 -1.59 6.82
CA ASP A 67 15.26 -0.89 6.27
C ASP A 67 14.83 0.17 5.25
N PHE A 68 13.85 -0.13 4.40
CA PHE A 68 13.26 0.83 3.46
C PHE A 68 12.63 2.02 4.19
N CYS A 69 11.73 1.77 5.15
CA CYS A 69 11.07 2.84 5.91
C CYS A 69 12.09 3.74 6.62
N ARG A 70 13.10 3.14 7.28
CA ARG A 70 14.16 3.89 7.98
C ARG A 70 15.04 4.70 7.03
N ALA A 71 15.37 4.16 5.86
CA ALA A 71 16.15 4.87 4.87
C ALA A 71 15.42 6.11 4.36
N PHE A 72 14.13 5.97 4.04
CA PHE A 72 13.31 7.09 3.60
C PHE A 72 13.09 8.13 4.69
N GLU A 73 12.83 7.73 5.92
CA GLU A 73 12.72 8.64 7.07
C GLU A 73 14.01 9.46 7.24
N LYS A 74 15.16 8.80 7.18
CA LYS A 74 16.48 9.46 7.26
C LYS A 74 16.68 10.45 6.10
N HIS A 75 16.37 10.05 4.86
CA HIS A 75 16.53 10.91 3.69
C HIS A 75 15.61 12.14 3.76
N TYR A 76 14.38 11.93 4.19
CA TYR A 76 13.41 13.03 4.34
C TYR A 76 13.79 14.01 5.44
N THR A 77 14.24 13.51 6.59
CA THR A 77 14.78 14.35 7.68
C THR A 77 15.99 15.18 7.22
N GLN A 78 16.89 14.59 6.41
CA GLN A 78 18.02 15.32 5.84
C GLN A 78 17.57 16.43 4.87
N GLN A 79 16.58 16.15 4.02
CA GLN A 79 16.03 17.10 3.07
C GLN A 79 15.32 18.28 3.76
N THR A 80 14.69 18.05 4.90
CA THR A 80 13.98 19.06 5.70
C THR A 80 14.88 19.78 6.72
N ASN A 81 16.20 19.79 6.50
CA ASN A 81 17.18 20.44 7.39
C ASN A 81 17.12 19.98 8.85
N GLY A 82 16.83 18.72 9.07
CA GLY A 82 16.74 18.10 10.39
C GLY A 82 15.40 18.28 11.11
N LEU A 83 14.43 18.93 10.45
CA LEU A 83 13.07 18.94 10.95
C LEU A 83 12.48 17.52 10.85
N LYS A 84 12.08 16.96 11.99
CA LYS A 84 11.47 15.64 12.02
C LYS A 84 10.05 15.73 11.46
N GLN A 85 9.91 15.35 10.20
CA GLN A 85 8.64 15.23 9.51
C GLN A 85 8.42 13.78 9.12
N ASN A 86 7.14 13.35 9.07
CA ASN A 86 6.80 12.01 8.64
C ASN A 86 7.03 11.85 7.13
N SER A 87 7.80 10.86 6.73
CA SER A 87 8.01 10.51 5.32
C SER A 87 6.80 9.79 4.72
N TYR A 88 5.88 9.31 5.55
CA TYR A 88 4.74 8.46 5.17
C TYR A 88 5.13 7.18 4.40
N GLN A 89 6.42 6.80 4.44
CA GLN A 89 6.91 5.54 3.89
C GLN A 89 6.84 4.48 4.99
N ASP A 90 5.67 3.89 5.17
CA ASP A 90 5.34 2.90 6.19
C ASP A 90 5.04 1.52 5.57
N HIS A 91 4.58 0.57 6.37
CA HIS A 91 4.23 -0.77 5.89
C HIS A 91 3.10 -0.76 4.87
N HIS A 92 2.17 0.22 4.91
CA HIS A 92 1.15 0.36 3.88
C HIS A 92 1.79 0.72 2.54
N ALA A 93 2.59 1.79 2.48
CA ALA A 93 3.30 2.18 1.26
C ALA A 93 4.18 1.05 0.72
N VAL A 94 4.96 0.39 1.58
CA VAL A 94 5.80 -0.75 1.20
C VAL A 94 4.96 -1.87 0.59
N SER A 95 3.81 -2.19 1.18
CA SER A 95 2.93 -3.25 0.66
C SER A 95 2.36 -2.90 -0.72
N VAL A 96 2.01 -1.63 -0.95
CA VAL A 96 1.56 -1.14 -2.26
C VAL A 96 2.67 -1.31 -3.30
N TYR A 97 3.89 -0.90 -3.00
CA TYR A 97 5.02 -1.06 -3.92
C TYR A 97 5.32 -2.52 -4.23
N LEU A 98 5.30 -3.39 -3.22
CA LEU A 98 5.53 -4.82 -3.39
C LEU A 98 4.40 -5.49 -4.18
N SER A 99 3.14 -5.12 -3.96
CA SER A 99 2.00 -5.69 -4.69
C SER A 99 1.97 -5.23 -6.16
N PHE A 100 2.50 -4.06 -6.48
CA PHE A 100 2.61 -3.60 -7.87
C PHE A 100 3.71 -4.31 -8.64
N GLU A 101 4.83 -4.61 -7.98
CA GLU A 101 5.95 -5.32 -8.60
C GLU A 101 5.74 -6.84 -8.64
N PHE A 102 5.09 -7.41 -7.61
CA PHE A 102 4.88 -8.85 -7.44
C PHE A 102 3.43 -9.13 -7.01
N PRO A 103 2.43 -8.86 -7.86
CA PRO A 103 1.01 -8.96 -7.49
C PRO A 103 0.60 -10.38 -7.09
N GLU A 104 1.29 -11.40 -7.62
CA GLU A 104 1.04 -12.81 -7.29
C GLU A 104 1.50 -13.20 -5.88
N LYS A 105 2.36 -12.37 -5.26
CA LYS A 105 3.01 -12.72 -3.99
C LYS A 105 2.58 -11.85 -2.82
N TYR A 106 2.28 -10.59 -3.06
CA TYR A 106 2.01 -9.63 -1.98
C TYR A 106 0.62 -9.03 -2.07
N CYS A 107 -0.02 -8.90 -0.90
CA CYS A 107 -1.29 -8.21 -0.73
C CYS A 107 -1.05 -6.80 -0.21
N ILE A 108 -1.90 -5.85 -0.59
CA ILE A 108 -1.90 -4.51 -0.02
C ILE A 108 -2.29 -4.60 1.45
N PHE A 109 -1.48 -4.01 2.33
CA PHE A 109 -1.73 -3.92 3.76
C PHE A 109 -2.46 -2.62 4.09
N ASN A 110 -3.57 -2.73 4.78
CA ASN A 110 -4.25 -1.62 5.44
C ASN A 110 -4.57 -2.05 6.87
N ARG A 111 -4.10 -1.28 7.86
CA ARG A 111 -4.21 -1.66 9.27
C ARG A 111 -5.65 -1.87 9.71
N GLU A 112 -6.56 -0.98 9.33
CA GLU A 112 -7.96 -1.06 9.74
C GLU A 112 -8.67 -2.27 9.13
N LEU A 113 -8.40 -2.53 7.83
CA LEU A 113 -8.91 -3.72 7.16
C LEU A 113 -8.36 -5.00 7.78
N TYR A 114 -7.05 -5.03 8.04
CA TYR A 114 -6.40 -6.16 8.69
C TYR A 114 -7.05 -6.48 10.04
N ASP A 115 -7.18 -5.48 10.92
CA ASP A 115 -7.73 -5.65 12.27
C ASP A 115 -9.21 -6.08 12.24
N ALA A 116 -10.00 -5.50 11.32
CA ALA A 116 -11.42 -5.84 11.16
C ALA A 116 -11.61 -7.27 10.63
N PHE A 117 -10.90 -7.64 9.56
CA PHE A 117 -11.04 -8.98 8.97
C PHE A 117 -10.42 -10.06 9.85
N LYS A 118 -9.30 -9.78 10.51
CA LYS A 118 -8.75 -10.65 11.55
C LYS A 118 -9.79 -11.02 12.61
N LYS A 119 -10.55 -10.03 13.10
CA LYS A 119 -11.62 -10.22 14.06
C LYS A 119 -12.80 -10.97 13.45
N LEU A 120 -13.22 -10.60 12.24
CA LEU A 120 -14.36 -11.18 11.53
C LEU A 120 -14.23 -12.69 11.34
N ILE A 121 -13.06 -13.15 10.89
CA ILE A 121 -12.81 -14.57 10.62
C ILE A 121 -12.09 -15.29 11.77
N ASN A 122 -11.95 -14.62 12.93
CA ASN A 122 -11.22 -15.15 14.10
C ASN A 122 -9.80 -15.64 13.74
N PHE A 123 -9.10 -14.88 12.90
CA PHE A 123 -7.76 -15.21 12.47
C PHE A 123 -6.74 -15.00 13.59
N LYS A 124 -5.85 -15.97 13.77
CA LYS A 124 -4.75 -15.93 14.74
C LYS A 124 -3.44 -15.96 13.98
N PRO A 125 -2.68 -14.87 13.94
CA PRO A 125 -1.39 -14.84 13.27
C PRO A 125 -0.39 -15.75 13.99
N THR A 126 0.54 -16.33 13.23
CA THR A 126 1.58 -17.23 13.73
C THR A 126 2.74 -16.51 14.38
N GLY A 127 2.85 -15.18 14.24
CA GLY A 127 3.93 -14.36 14.75
C GLY A 127 3.46 -13.09 15.43
N SER A 128 4.43 -12.27 15.85
CA SER A 128 4.15 -10.94 16.41
C SER A 128 3.69 -9.99 15.31
N GLU A 129 2.45 -9.52 15.39
CA GLU A 129 1.87 -8.57 14.43
C GLU A 129 2.60 -7.21 14.38
N GLN A 130 3.31 -6.85 15.43
CA GLN A 130 4.11 -5.63 15.48
C GLN A 130 5.41 -5.76 14.67
N ILE A 131 5.97 -6.97 14.65
CA ILE A 131 7.25 -7.25 13.99
C ILE A 131 7.00 -7.77 12.57
N PHE A 132 6.08 -8.74 12.41
CA PHE A 132 5.83 -9.44 11.15
C PHE A 132 4.53 -8.96 10.49
N THR A 133 4.33 -7.63 10.43
CA THR A 133 3.09 -7.02 9.96
C THR A 133 2.72 -7.47 8.54
N LEU A 134 3.67 -7.48 7.61
CA LEU A 134 3.39 -7.80 6.22
C LEU A 134 3.16 -9.31 6.02
N GLU A 135 3.91 -10.15 6.73
CA GLU A 135 3.73 -11.61 6.70
C GLU A 135 2.37 -11.99 7.28
N CYS A 136 1.99 -11.41 8.42
CA CYS A 136 0.66 -11.65 9.02
C CYS A 136 -0.47 -11.19 8.09
N ASN A 137 -0.27 -10.10 7.33
CA ASN A 137 -1.23 -9.67 6.31
C ASN A 137 -1.32 -10.64 5.14
N ILE A 138 -0.19 -11.16 4.66
CA ILE A 138 -0.17 -12.18 3.60
C ILE A 138 -0.94 -13.42 4.06
N ASP A 139 -0.67 -13.91 5.28
CA ASP A 139 -1.36 -15.08 5.85
C ASP A 139 -2.88 -14.83 5.97
N LEU A 140 -3.29 -13.64 6.43
CA LEU A 140 -4.70 -13.25 6.49
C LEU A 140 -5.34 -13.22 5.10
N CYS A 141 -4.69 -12.59 4.12
CA CYS A 141 -5.20 -12.52 2.74
C CYS A 141 -5.30 -13.89 2.10
N GLN A 142 -4.33 -14.78 2.33
CA GLN A 142 -4.40 -16.18 1.89
C GLN A 142 -5.60 -16.90 2.51
N LYS A 143 -5.85 -16.66 3.81
CA LYS A 143 -7.01 -17.25 4.48
C LYS A 143 -8.33 -16.77 3.92
N ILE A 144 -8.44 -15.47 3.61
CA ILE A 144 -9.62 -14.90 2.97
C ILE A 144 -9.79 -15.45 1.55
N SER A 145 -8.70 -15.56 0.77
CA SER A 145 -8.74 -16.11 -0.58
C SER A 145 -9.24 -17.56 -0.62
N GLU A 146 -9.00 -18.37 0.43
CA GLU A 146 -9.57 -19.72 0.54
C GLU A 146 -11.11 -19.68 0.61
N TYR A 147 -11.71 -18.69 1.27
CA TYR A 147 -13.17 -18.52 1.27
C TYR A 147 -13.67 -18.10 -0.11
N ILE A 148 -12.97 -17.16 -0.76
CA ILE A 148 -13.33 -16.66 -2.10
C ILE A 148 -13.30 -17.80 -3.13
N LYS A 149 -12.32 -18.72 -3.05
CA LYS A 149 -12.20 -19.88 -3.95
C LYS A 149 -13.40 -20.82 -3.91
N ASN A 150 -14.21 -20.77 -2.86
CA ASN A 150 -15.43 -21.56 -2.77
C ASN A 150 -16.66 -20.91 -3.41
N ASP A 151 -16.54 -19.66 -3.87
CA ASP A 151 -17.61 -18.92 -4.55
C ASP A 151 -17.37 -18.92 -6.07
N GLY A 152 -17.88 -19.97 -6.73
CA GLY A 152 -17.67 -20.17 -8.16
C GLY A 152 -18.30 -19.07 -9.02
N GLU A 153 -19.44 -18.51 -8.62
CA GLU A 153 -20.13 -17.43 -9.37
C GLU A 153 -19.30 -16.13 -9.31
N LEU A 154 -18.80 -15.78 -8.13
CA LEU A 154 -17.93 -14.63 -7.96
C LEU A 154 -16.66 -14.76 -8.81
N LEU A 155 -16.03 -15.94 -8.79
CA LEU A 155 -14.80 -16.18 -9.56
C LEU A 155 -15.03 -16.14 -11.06
N GLU A 156 -16.13 -16.68 -11.56
CA GLU A 156 -16.47 -16.63 -12.98
C GLU A 156 -16.67 -15.18 -13.44
N MET A 157 -17.45 -14.40 -12.69
CA MET A 157 -17.68 -12.99 -12.96
C MET A 157 -16.38 -12.18 -12.93
N TYR A 158 -15.53 -12.41 -11.92
CA TYR A 158 -14.25 -11.72 -11.78
C TYR A 158 -13.29 -12.05 -12.91
N ASN A 159 -13.09 -13.35 -13.20
CA ASN A 159 -12.18 -13.80 -14.26
C ASN A 159 -12.63 -13.35 -15.65
N SER A 160 -13.94 -13.30 -15.92
CA SER A 160 -14.45 -12.75 -17.17
C SER A 160 -13.99 -11.31 -17.35
N ARG A 161 -14.14 -10.46 -16.33
CA ARG A 161 -13.70 -9.06 -16.39
C ARG A 161 -12.20 -8.89 -16.55
N LEU A 162 -11.41 -9.72 -15.85
CA LEU A 162 -9.95 -9.68 -15.97
C LEU A 162 -9.48 -10.12 -17.35
N ASN A 163 -10.10 -11.16 -17.93
CA ASN A 163 -9.78 -11.62 -19.29
C ASN A 163 -10.05 -10.54 -20.33
N ASP A 164 -11.17 -9.81 -20.21
CA ASP A 164 -11.48 -8.66 -21.07
C ASP A 164 -10.42 -7.56 -20.98
N ALA A 165 -9.81 -7.39 -19.81
CA ALA A 165 -8.73 -6.45 -19.56
C ALA A 165 -7.32 -7.00 -19.88
N GLY A 166 -7.20 -8.29 -20.27
CA GLY A 166 -5.93 -8.95 -20.54
C GLY A 166 -5.05 -9.19 -19.31
N TYR A 167 -5.64 -9.25 -18.11
CA TYR A 167 -4.96 -9.44 -16.84
C TYR A 167 -5.33 -10.78 -16.19
N LYS A 168 -4.49 -11.27 -15.28
CA LYS A 168 -4.73 -12.48 -14.47
C LYS A 168 -4.39 -12.21 -13.00
N ASP A 169 -5.20 -12.73 -12.10
CA ASP A 169 -4.98 -12.71 -10.64
C ASP A 169 -5.11 -14.14 -10.08
N ASP A 170 -4.17 -15.00 -10.47
CA ASP A 170 -4.19 -16.41 -10.07
C ASP A 170 -4.07 -16.60 -8.55
N SER A 171 -3.44 -15.64 -7.86
CA SER A 171 -3.31 -15.60 -6.40
C SER A 171 -4.57 -15.12 -5.68
N LEU A 172 -5.46 -14.41 -6.37
CA LEU A 172 -6.61 -13.68 -5.85
C LEU A 172 -6.24 -12.54 -4.86
N ASN A 173 -5.00 -12.06 -4.89
CA ASN A 173 -4.54 -11.01 -4.01
C ASN A 173 -5.26 -9.68 -4.26
N LEU A 174 -5.46 -9.32 -5.53
CA LEU A 174 -6.20 -8.14 -5.91
C LEU A 174 -7.67 -8.26 -5.52
N LEU A 175 -8.32 -9.40 -5.85
CA LEU A 175 -9.72 -9.62 -5.51
C LEU A 175 -9.93 -9.60 -3.99
N THR A 176 -9.03 -10.21 -3.23
CA THR A 176 -9.08 -10.21 -1.76
C THR A 176 -9.04 -8.78 -1.22
N PHE A 177 -8.11 -7.95 -1.70
CA PHE A 177 -8.03 -6.56 -1.28
C PHE A 177 -9.30 -5.78 -1.66
N VAL A 178 -9.81 -5.93 -2.87
CA VAL A 178 -11.05 -5.27 -3.34
C VAL A 178 -12.24 -5.66 -2.48
N ILE A 179 -12.40 -6.93 -2.12
CA ILE A 179 -13.47 -7.40 -1.25
C ILE A 179 -13.34 -6.80 0.16
N MET A 180 -12.14 -6.79 0.70
CA MET A 180 -11.89 -6.19 2.03
C MET A 180 -12.23 -4.70 2.03
N ASP A 181 -11.80 -3.95 1.02
CA ASP A 181 -12.05 -2.51 0.92
C ASP A 181 -13.54 -2.22 0.67
N PHE A 182 -14.21 -3.01 -0.17
CA PHE A 182 -15.65 -2.90 -0.41
C PHE A 182 -16.49 -3.17 0.84
N ALA A 183 -16.02 -4.05 1.72
CA ALA A 183 -16.72 -4.37 2.98
C ALA A 183 -16.54 -3.29 4.05
N LYS A 184 -15.60 -2.37 3.90
CA LYS A 184 -15.24 -1.31 4.86
C LYS A 184 -16.45 -0.56 5.42
N PRO A 185 -17.37 -0.01 4.60
CA PRO A 185 -18.55 0.69 5.13
C PRO A 185 -19.53 -0.21 5.89
N LYS A 186 -19.58 -1.51 5.54
CA LYS A 186 -20.48 -2.48 6.17
C LYS A 186 -19.98 -2.98 7.53
N LEU A 187 -18.68 -2.82 7.77
CA LEU A 187 -18.02 -3.23 9.01
C LEU A 187 -17.85 -2.06 9.98
N ASP A 188 -18.48 -0.91 9.71
CA ASP A 188 -18.32 0.33 10.50
C ASP A 188 -16.85 0.67 10.79
N ILE A 189 -15.97 0.40 9.82
CA ILE A 189 -14.54 0.71 9.94
C ILE A 189 -14.41 2.22 9.79
N PRO A 190 -13.96 2.94 10.82
CA PRO A 190 -13.80 4.37 10.74
C PRO A 190 -12.77 4.73 9.65
N TYR A 191 -13.07 5.77 8.88
CA TYR A 191 -12.04 6.39 8.05
C TYR A 191 -10.98 6.97 8.99
N ARG A 192 -9.71 6.66 8.74
CA ARG A 192 -8.60 7.19 9.52
C ARG A 192 -8.64 8.72 9.49
N GLU A 193 -9.07 9.34 10.57
CA GLU A 193 -8.68 10.71 10.85
C GLU A 193 -7.24 10.67 11.35
N TYR A 194 -6.29 10.91 10.46
CA TYR A 194 -4.91 11.16 10.90
C TYR A 194 -4.93 12.41 11.78
N ASP A 195 -4.51 12.26 13.03
CA ASP A 195 -4.53 13.29 14.05
C ASP A 195 -3.71 14.51 13.57
N THR A 196 -4.42 15.55 13.11
CA THR A 196 -3.84 16.80 12.62
C THR A 196 -3.39 17.73 13.76
N LYS A 197 -3.04 17.18 14.92
CA LYS A 197 -2.49 17.95 16.02
C LYS A 197 -0.97 18.16 15.87
N THR A 198 -0.57 18.79 14.78
CA THR A 198 0.58 19.68 14.77
C THR A 198 0.06 21.05 14.36
N LYS A 199 0.16 21.96 15.33
CA LYS A 199 -0.33 23.31 15.30
C LYS A 199 0.22 24.13 14.14
N ASP A 200 -0.71 24.96 13.63
CA ASP A 200 -0.49 26.33 13.18
C ASP A 200 0.69 26.60 12.23
N ASP A 201 0.35 26.77 10.95
CA ASP A 201 0.63 28.07 10.32
C ASP A 201 -0.28 28.22 9.09
N ASP A 202 -0.99 29.35 9.12
CA ASP A 202 -1.93 29.82 8.12
C ASP A 202 -1.29 29.97 6.74
N GLU A 203 -1.82 29.26 5.72
CA GLU A 203 -1.93 29.82 4.38
C GLU A 203 -3.26 29.38 3.75
N LYS A 204 -4.12 30.37 3.59
CA LYS A 204 -5.38 30.29 2.87
C LYS A 204 -5.10 29.93 1.41
N MET A 205 -5.35 28.70 1.02
CA MET A 205 -5.48 28.33 -0.39
C MET A 205 -6.96 28.29 -0.79
N ASP A 206 -7.21 28.91 -1.90
CA ASP A 206 -8.47 29.21 -2.55
C ASP A 206 -9.31 27.95 -2.84
N ASP A 207 -10.55 27.94 -2.37
CA ASP A 207 -11.47 26.80 -2.23
C ASP A 207 -12.27 26.49 -3.53
N ASN A 208 -11.79 26.90 -4.70
CA ASN A 208 -12.60 26.90 -5.93
C ASN A 208 -12.32 25.81 -6.96
N ASN A 209 -11.66 24.70 -6.59
CA ASN A 209 -11.45 23.62 -7.57
C ASN A 209 -11.71 22.22 -7.01
N ARG A 210 -12.83 22.02 -6.30
CA ARG A 210 -13.29 20.68 -5.93
C ARG A 210 -14.03 20.05 -7.11
N MET A 211 -13.32 19.24 -7.90
CA MET A 211 -13.98 18.28 -8.76
C MET A 211 -14.74 17.26 -7.90
N ASN A 212 -16.05 17.22 -8.12
CA ASN A 212 -16.98 16.31 -7.47
C ASN A 212 -16.79 14.91 -8.06
N ILE A 213 -15.78 14.16 -7.57
CA ILE A 213 -15.55 12.78 -7.98
C ILE A 213 -16.55 11.91 -7.21
N SER A 214 -17.42 11.25 -7.95
CA SER A 214 -18.39 10.29 -7.42
C SER A 214 -17.68 9.24 -6.56
N LYS A 215 -18.11 9.05 -5.32
CA LYS A 215 -17.55 8.13 -4.31
C LYS A 215 -17.61 6.63 -4.68
N ASN A 216 -18.09 6.28 -5.88
CA ASN A 216 -18.33 4.90 -6.31
C ASN A 216 -17.64 4.51 -7.61
N THR A 217 -16.54 5.18 -7.97
CA THR A 217 -15.80 4.80 -9.17
C THR A 217 -14.79 3.71 -8.82
N ILE A 218 -15.17 2.46 -9.04
CA ILE A 218 -14.23 1.35 -9.09
C ILE A 218 -13.52 1.47 -10.43
N LEU A 219 -12.29 1.96 -10.43
CA LEU A 219 -11.49 2.12 -11.62
C LEU A 219 -10.87 0.77 -12.00
N TYR A 220 -11.45 0.12 -12.99
CA TYR A 220 -10.86 -1.02 -13.66
C TYR A 220 -9.99 -0.53 -14.81
N GLY A 221 -8.71 -0.67 -14.66
CA GLY A 221 -7.74 -0.54 -15.76
C GLY A 221 -6.47 -1.29 -15.40
N PRO A 222 -5.88 -2.05 -16.33
CA PRO A 222 -4.60 -2.70 -16.04
C PRO A 222 -3.52 -1.64 -15.86
N PRO A 223 -2.54 -1.86 -14.96
CA PRO A 223 -1.36 -1.03 -14.91
C PRO A 223 -0.60 -1.18 -16.24
N GLY A 224 -0.63 -0.16 -17.08
CA GLY A 224 0.23 -0.05 -18.24
C GLY A 224 -0.41 -0.33 -19.62
N THR A 225 -1.43 0.38 -20.00
CA THR A 225 -1.72 0.68 -21.41
C THR A 225 -1.57 2.16 -21.69
#